data_26530a148dd07a5da079bc6bd4a3ce07
#
_entry.id   26530a148dd07a5da079bc6bd4a3ce07
#
_cell.length_a   1.000
_cell.length_b   1.000
_cell.length_c   1.000
_cell.angle_alpha   90.00
_cell.angle_beta   90.00
_cell.angle_gamma   90.00
#
_symmetry.space_group_name_H-M   'P 1'
#
loop_
_entity.id
_entity.type
_entity.pdbx_description
1 polymer ?
#
loop_
_entity_poly.entity_id
_entity_poly.type
_entity_poly.pdbx_seq_one_letter_code
_entity_poly.pdbx_strand_id
1 'polypeptide(L)'
;MPKNRLGRIKTASSNESESHASPFLRGFLHLHGVNTMTQNDRRKYLITELLNERPEYADISIPKEKVEQKKLLRALFNVRLPLPISDDFLMVQDEYLQEEIAQKGITSIDDLEPIKPDIYLWQGDITTLKSDAIVNAANSQMLGCFCPNHGCIDNAIHTFSGVQLRLKCAEIMQKQGKDEETGKAKITPAYNLPCKYILHTVGPIVTGELTDRDCELLRSCYRSCLALADEYKLNSVAFCCISTGEFHFPNDKGAKIAIETVGEYKKLTNSKIKVIFNVFKNSDYEIYREYLG
;
A
#
# COMPACT_ATOMS: atom_id res chain seq x y z
N MET A 1 17.12 -28.07 21.35
CA MET A 1 16.38 -27.14 22.21
C MET A 1 17.33 -26.09 22.73
N PRO A 2 17.15 -24.79 22.43
CA PRO A 2 17.52 -23.75 23.35
C PRO A 2 16.29 -22.91 23.74
N LYS A 3 16.29 -22.54 25.02
CA LYS A 3 15.21 -21.91 25.77
C LYS A 3 15.02 -20.43 25.42
N ASN A 4 13.74 -20.03 25.23
CA ASN A 4 13.24 -18.67 25.23
C ASN A 4 13.78 -17.82 26.39
N ARG A 5 14.28 -16.62 26.07
CA ARG A 5 14.35 -15.47 26.97
C ARG A 5 13.57 -14.31 26.38
N LEU A 6 12.31 -14.24 26.71
CA LEU A 6 11.51 -13.01 26.61
C LEU A 6 11.90 -12.10 27.78
N GLY A 7 12.71 -11.08 27.49
CA GLY A 7 13.00 -9.99 28.43
C GLY A 7 11.77 -9.09 28.55
N ARG A 8 11.26 -8.90 29.77
CA ARG A 8 10.23 -7.91 30.13
C ARG A 8 10.70 -6.51 29.72
N ILE A 9 9.95 -5.86 28.83
CA ILE A 9 10.09 -4.42 28.54
C ILE A 9 9.54 -3.68 29.76
N LYS A 10 10.43 -3.02 30.49
CA LYS A 10 10.06 -2.04 31.52
C LYS A 10 9.42 -0.83 30.83
N THR A 11 8.25 -0.43 31.30
CA THR A 11 7.63 0.87 30.96
C THR A 11 8.56 1.99 31.37
N ALA A 12 9.15 2.67 30.40
CA ALA A 12 9.87 3.92 30.62
C ALA A 12 8.87 5.06 30.60
N SER A 13 8.93 5.87 31.63
CA SER A 13 8.18 7.11 31.81
C SER A 13 8.48 8.10 30.69
N SER A 14 7.42 8.84 30.32
CA SER A 14 7.45 9.98 29.42
C SER A 14 8.59 10.95 29.70
N ASN A 15 9.63 10.90 28.86
CA ASN A 15 10.52 12.04 28.65
C ASN A 15 10.27 12.52 27.22
N GLU A 16 9.84 13.76 27.10
CA GLU A 16 9.72 14.51 25.86
C GLU A 16 11.09 14.46 25.15
N SER A 17 11.17 13.65 24.08
CA SER A 17 12.31 13.69 23.17
C SER A 17 12.15 14.91 22.27
N GLU A 18 12.81 16.01 22.59
CA GLU A 18 13.01 17.12 21.65
C GLU A 18 13.62 16.58 20.35
N SER A 19 12.85 16.65 19.25
CA SER A 19 13.29 16.24 17.93
C SER A 19 14.47 17.11 17.49
N HIS A 20 15.57 16.47 17.09
CA HIS A 20 16.81 17.12 16.63
C HIS A 20 16.71 17.51 15.13
N ALA A 21 15.64 18.21 14.72
CA ALA A 21 15.59 18.85 13.42
C ALA A 21 16.63 19.99 13.38
N SER A 22 17.34 20.12 12.25
CA SER A 22 18.29 21.22 12.07
C SER A 22 17.60 22.56 12.38
N PRO A 23 18.20 23.43 13.25
CA PRO A 23 17.61 24.71 13.63
C PRO A 23 17.27 25.60 12.43
N PHE A 24 17.97 25.43 11.32
CA PHE A 24 17.75 26.15 10.07
C PHE A 24 16.42 25.73 9.37
N LEU A 25 16.09 24.44 9.37
CA LEU A 25 14.85 23.93 8.76
C LEU A 25 13.62 24.21 9.61
N ARG A 26 13.71 24.13 10.94
CA ARG A 26 12.62 24.58 11.85
C ARG A 26 12.32 26.07 11.70
N GLY A 27 13.34 26.91 11.57
CA GLY A 27 13.19 28.33 11.31
C GLY A 27 12.52 28.60 9.96
N PHE A 28 12.79 27.80 8.93
CA PHE A 28 12.21 27.94 7.60
C PHE A 28 10.72 27.58 7.58
N LEU A 29 10.31 26.50 8.21
CA LEU A 29 8.89 26.11 8.33
C LEU A 29 8.07 27.12 9.15
N HIS A 30 8.64 27.70 10.21
CA HIS A 30 7.97 28.70 11.03
C HIS A 30 7.87 30.10 10.39
N LEU A 31 8.85 30.47 9.52
CA LEU A 31 8.90 31.79 8.90
C LEU A 31 8.18 31.88 7.55
N HIS A 32 8.05 30.78 6.80
CA HIS A 32 7.57 30.82 5.39
C HIS A 32 6.35 29.94 5.12
N GLY A 33 5.96 29.06 6.05
CA GLY A 33 4.87 28.07 5.86
C GLY A 33 5.24 26.94 4.87
N VAL A 34 4.57 25.81 4.97
CA VAL A 34 4.78 24.63 4.12
C VAL A 34 4.48 24.95 2.65
N ASN A 35 3.51 25.83 2.37
CA ASN A 35 3.09 26.24 1.03
C ASN A 35 4.16 26.95 0.18
N THR A 36 5.31 27.32 0.77
CA THR A 36 6.42 27.96 0.02
C THR A 36 7.55 27.00 -0.37
N MET A 37 7.53 25.75 0.13
CA MET A 37 8.55 24.76 -0.19
C MET A 37 8.38 24.25 -1.63
N THR A 38 9.48 24.21 -2.38
CA THR A 38 9.47 23.52 -3.67
C THR A 38 9.44 22.01 -3.46
N GLN A 39 9.03 21.26 -4.48
CA GLN A 39 9.06 19.79 -4.45
C GLN A 39 10.47 19.22 -4.17
N ASN A 40 11.51 19.94 -4.58
CA ASN A 40 12.90 19.59 -4.27
C ASN A 40 13.22 19.79 -2.78
N ASP A 41 12.73 20.87 -2.18
CA ASP A 41 12.96 21.16 -0.76
C ASP A 41 12.21 20.17 0.13
N ARG A 42 10.94 19.85 -0.21
CA ARG A 42 10.16 18.82 0.48
C ARG A 42 10.88 17.47 0.47
N ARG A 43 11.37 17.03 -0.70
CA ARG A 43 12.11 15.77 -0.84
C ARG A 43 13.37 15.74 0.01
N LYS A 44 14.16 16.81 0.01
CA LYS A 44 15.39 16.89 0.81
C LYS A 44 15.09 16.93 2.31
N TYR A 45 14.06 17.67 2.71
CA TYR A 45 13.58 17.69 4.10
C TYR A 45 13.22 16.28 4.56
N LEU A 46 12.36 15.57 3.82
CA LEU A 46 11.92 14.22 4.16
C LEU A 46 13.09 13.24 4.26
N ILE A 47 14.07 13.31 3.34
CA ILE A 47 15.27 12.47 3.41
C ILE A 47 16.05 12.79 4.67
N THR A 48 16.28 14.07 4.98
CA THR A 48 17.05 14.51 6.14
C THR A 48 16.42 14.03 7.44
N GLU A 49 15.09 14.21 7.60
CA GLU A 49 14.37 13.78 8.80
C GLU A 49 14.47 12.25 8.99
N LEU A 50 14.28 11.48 7.91
CA LEU A 50 14.36 10.01 7.98
C LEU A 50 15.79 9.50 8.24
N LEU A 51 16.81 10.15 7.73
CA LEU A 51 18.21 9.82 8.04
C LEU A 51 18.53 10.12 9.51
N ASN A 52 17.99 11.22 10.05
CA ASN A 52 18.21 11.61 11.45
C ASN A 52 17.48 10.70 12.46
N GLU A 53 16.47 9.92 12.02
CA GLU A 53 15.80 8.97 12.92
C GLU A 53 16.71 7.85 13.42
N ARG A 54 17.83 7.58 12.71
CA ARG A 54 18.69 6.43 12.98
C ARG A 54 20.17 6.77 12.94
N PRO A 55 20.90 6.57 14.04
CA PRO A 55 22.34 6.83 14.09
C PRO A 55 23.15 6.07 13.03
N GLU A 56 22.73 4.85 12.67
CA GLU A 56 23.38 4.05 11.63
C GLU A 56 23.31 4.65 10.23
N TYR A 57 22.50 5.70 10.01
CA TYR A 57 22.40 6.42 8.74
C TYR A 57 23.29 7.68 8.67
N ALA A 58 24.06 7.98 9.72
CA ALA A 58 24.86 9.21 9.82
C ALA A 58 25.84 9.40 8.64
N ASP A 59 26.35 8.32 8.05
CA ASP A 59 27.30 8.36 6.94
C ASP A 59 26.62 8.40 5.56
N ILE A 60 25.29 8.37 5.48
CA ILE A 60 24.55 8.40 4.23
C ILE A 60 24.42 9.86 3.76
N SER A 61 25.08 10.19 2.66
CA SER A 61 24.96 11.51 2.03
C SER A 61 23.77 11.56 1.07
N ILE A 62 23.07 12.70 1.03
CA ILE A 62 21.98 12.92 0.07
C ILE A 62 22.57 13.06 -1.34
N PRO A 63 22.18 12.24 -2.31
CA PRO A 63 22.65 12.32 -3.69
C PRO A 63 22.37 13.70 -4.32
N LYS A 64 23.17 14.10 -5.32
CA LYS A 64 22.94 15.35 -6.08
C LYS A 64 21.78 15.20 -7.05
N GLU A 65 21.69 14.05 -7.69
CA GLU A 65 20.73 13.78 -8.76
C GLU A 65 19.31 13.52 -8.23
N LYS A 66 18.32 14.18 -8.84
CA LYS A 66 16.89 14.07 -8.46
C LYS A 66 16.40 12.61 -8.42
N VAL A 67 16.81 11.81 -9.41
CA VAL A 67 16.39 10.41 -9.54
C VAL A 67 16.91 9.59 -8.35
N GLU A 68 18.18 9.77 -8.00
CA GLU A 68 18.79 9.06 -6.88
C GLU A 68 18.24 9.53 -5.52
N GLN A 69 17.88 10.80 -5.38
CA GLN A 69 17.17 11.30 -4.19
C GLN A 69 15.80 10.64 -4.05
N LYS A 70 15.04 10.48 -5.15
CA LYS A 70 13.74 9.79 -5.13
C LYS A 70 13.89 8.32 -4.72
N LYS A 71 14.91 7.62 -5.23
CA LYS A 71 15.22 6.24 -4.84
C LYS A 71 15.60 6.15 -3.35
N LEU A 72 16.44 7.06 -2.86
CA LEU A 72 16.82 7.11 -1.46
C LEU A 72 15.61 7.35 -0.56
N LEU A 73 14.77 8.34 -0.89
CA LEU A 73 13.56 8.63 -0.11
C LEU A 73 12.62 7.41 -0.07
N ARG A 74 12.39 6.76 -1.22
CA ARG A 74 11.58 5.55 -1.28
C ARG A 74 12.18 4.43 -0.43
N ALA A 75 13.48 4.20 -0.51
CA ALA A 75 14.17 3.20 0.31
C ALA A 75 13.98 3.47 1.80
N LEU A 76 14.12 4.73 2.24
CA LEU A 76 13.91 5.14 3.62
C LEU A 76 12.46 4.91 4.07
N PHE A 77 11.45 5.28 3.27
CA PHE A 77 10.05 4.95 3.55
C PHE A 77 9.83 3.45 3.70
N ASN A 78 10.47 2.64 2.83
CA ASN A 78 10.28 1.20 2.85
C ASN A 78 10.82 0.54 4.13
N VAL A 79 11.98 0.97 4.62
CA VAL A 79 12.63 0.38 5.81
C VAL A 79 12.22 1.02 7.12
N ARG A 80 11.47 2.13 7.09
CA ARG A 80 11.05 2.82 8.30
C ARG A 80 10.10 1.95 9.13
N LEU A 81 10.40 1.78 10.40
CA LEU A 81 9.52 1.10 11.35
C LEU A 81 8.26 1.95 11.64
N PRO A 82 7.16 1.33 12.14
CA PRO A 82 5.94 2.05 12.52
C PRO A 82 6.14 2.82 13.84
N LEU A 83 6.98 3.84 13.80
CA LEU A 83 7.26 4.73 14.93
C LEU A 83 6.50 6.05 14.77
N PRO A 84 6.10 6.71 15.87
CA PRO A 84 5.52 8.05 15.82
C PRO A 84 6.40 9.02 15.02
N ILE A 85 5.79 10.04 14.44
CA ILE A 85 6.47 11.08 13.66
C ILE A 85 5.74 12.41 13.87
N SER A 86 6.45 13.52 13.62
CA SER A 86 5.88 14.86 13.83
C SER A 86 4.82 15.22 12.79
N ASP A 87 3.88 16.09 13.19
CA ASP A 87 2.88 16.63 12.28
C ASP A 87 3.51 17.44 11.15
N ASP A 88 4.62 18.15 11.42
CA ASP A 88 5.38 18.86 10.38
C ASP A 88 5.91 17.92 9.29
N PHE A 89 6.43 16.75 9.69
CA PHE A 89 6.86 15.74 8.72
C PHE A 89 5.68 15.26 7.88
N LEU A 90 4.57 14.93 8.53
CA LEU A 90 3.37 14.44 7.82
C LEU A 90 2.85 15.48 6.83
N MET A 91 2.82 16.74 7.21
CA MET A 91 2.36 17.84 6.35
C MET A 91 3.24 17.97 5.08
N VAL A 92 4.57 17.96 5.25
CA VAL A 92 5.52 18.03 4.12
C VAL A 92 5.46 16.77 3.26
N GLN A 93 5.33 15.59 3.89
CA GLN A 93 5.18 14.33 3.18
C GLN A 93 3.91 14.29 2.33
N ASP A 94 2.79 14.72 2.88
CA ASP A 94 1.49 14.65 2.22
C ASP A 94 1.50 15.55 0.98
N GLU A 95 2.00 16.79 1.07
CA GLU A 95 2.17 17.64 -0.09
C GLU A 95 3.14 17.05 -1.12
N TYR A 96 4.24 16.44 -0.66
CA TYR A 96 5.20 15.80 -1.55
C TYR A 96 4.59 14.63 -2.32
N LEU A 97 3.90 13.72 -1.63
CA LEU A 97 3.35 12.51 -2.24
C LEU A 97 2.17 12.82 -3.16
N GLN A 98 1.29 13.73 -2.77
CA GLN A 98 0.15 14.17 -3.60
C GLN A 98 0.64 14.80 -4.91
N GLU A 99 1.66 15.65 -4.86
CA GLU A 99 2.29 16.23 -6.06
C GLU A 99 2.95 15.15 -6.94
N GLU A 100 3.67 14.17 -6.34
CA GLU A 100 4.28 13.06 -7.09
C GLU A 100 3.22 12.20 -7.79
N ILE A 101 2.08 11.95 -7.15
CA ILE A 101 0.96 11.20 -7.73
C ILE A 101 0.29 12.01 -8.84
N ALA A 102 0.05 13.31 -8.63
CA ALA A 102 -0.51 14.19 -9.64
C ALA A 102 0.36 14.27 -10.90
N GLN A 103 1.70 14.33 -10.73
CA GLN A 103 2.66 14.33 -11.85
C GLN A 103 2.67 13.02 -12.65
N LYS A 104 2.31 11.87 -12.03
CA LYS A 104 2.14 10.60 -12.74
C LYS A 104 0.88 10.58 -13.62
N GLY A 105 -0.10 11.43 -13.31
CA GLY A 105 -1.43 11.41 -13.89
C GLY A 105 -2.40 10.52 -13.08
N ILE A 106 -3.56 11.08 -12.74
CA ILE A 106 -4.61 10.36 -12.02
C ILE A 106 -5.65 9.89 -13.03
N THR A 107 -5.96 8.59 -13.02
CA THR A 107 -7.05 8.01 -13.79
C THR A 107 -8.28 7.85 -12.90
N SER A 108 -9.44 8.37 -13.29
CA SER A 108 -10.70 8.13 -12.60
C SER A 108 -11.39 6.89 -13.14
N ILE A 109 -12.13 6.17 -12.29
CA ILE A 109 -13.02 5.10 -12.77
C ILE A 109 -14.06 5.62 -13.77
N ASP A 110 -14.41 6.91 -13.67
CA ASP A 110 -15.37 7.53 -14.59
C ASP A 110 -14.78 7.77 -15.99
N ASP A 111 -13.45 7.66 -16.15
CA ASP A 111 -12.75 7.72 -17.44
C ASP A 111 -12.60 6.34 -18.10
N LEU A 112 -13.05 5.27 -17.42
CA LEU A 112 -12.89 3.90 -17.90
C LEU A 112 -14.18 3.36 -18.52
N GLU A 113 -14.02 2.66 -19.64
CA GLU A 113 -15.15 1.94 -20.27
C GLU A 113 -15.32 0.56 -19.62
N PRO A 114 -16.55 0.18 -19.21
CA PRO A 114 -16.80 -1.14 -18.66
C PRO A 114 -16.75 -2.21 -19.77
N ILE A 115 -16.11 -3.34 -19.48
CA ILE A 115 -16.12 -4.51 -20.38
C ILE A 115 -17.45 -5.29 -20.25
N LYS A 116 -17.97 -5.37 -19.02
CA LYS A 116 -19.29 -5.93 -18.68
C LYS A 116 -19.97 -5.00 -17.67
N PRO A 117 -21.28 -5.11 -17.43
CA PRO A 117 -21.94 -4.28 -16.44
C PRO A 117 -21.20 -4.29 -15.09
N ASP A 118 -20.76 -3.12 -14.65
CA ASP A 118 -19.98 -2.88 -13.43
C ASP A 118 -18.63 -3.61 -13.35
N ILE A 119 -18.08 -4.10 -14.44
CA ILE A 119 -16.77 -4.77 -14.52
C ILE A 119 -15.87 -4.03 -15.50
N TYR A 120 -14.70 -3.67 -15.03
CA TYR A 120 -13.69 -2.91 -15.77
C TYR A 120 -12.36 -3.68 -15.80
N LEU A 121 -11.61 -3.52 -16.87
CA LEU A 121 -10.20 -3.93 -16.95
C LEU A 121 -9.36 -2.70 -17.23
N TRP A 122 -8.39 -2.45 -16.37
CA TRP A 122 -7.50 -1.28 -16.54
C TRP A 122 -6.05 -1.67 -16.32
N GLN A 123 -5.20 -1.29 -17.28
CA GLN A 123 -3.76 -1.47 -17.18
C GLN A 123 -3.10 -0.16 -16.75
N GLY A 124 -2.49 -0.16 -15.55
CA GLY A 124 -1.84 1.02 -15.01
C GLY A 124 -1.33 0.86 -13.59
N ASP A 125 -0.74 1.94 -13.07
CA ASP A 125 -0.27 2.02 -11.68
C ASP A 125 -1.47 2.25 -10.74
N ILE A 126 -1.85 1.23 -9.98
CA ILE A 126 -3.00 1.27 -9.06
C ILE A 126 -2.91 2.43 -8.06
N THR A 127 -1.71 2.92 -7.76
CA THR A 127 -1.50 4.06 -6.86
C THR A 127 -1.96 5.40 -7.44
N THR A 128 -2.32 5.42 -8.73
CA THR A 128 -2.86 6.60 -9.42
C THR A 128 -4.35 6.49 -9.74
N LEU A 129 -5.01 5.40 -9.33
CA LEU A 129 -6.42 5.18 -9.64
C LEU A 129 -7.34 5.82 -8.61
N LYS A 130 -8.20 6.73 -9.07
CA LYS A 130 -9.27 7.33 -8.28
C LYS A 130 -10.50 6.42 -8.28
N SER A 131 -10.69 5.69 -7.19
CA SER A 131 -11.81 4.80 -6.90
C SER A 131 -12.20 4.91 -5.43
N ASP A 132 -13.25 4.20 -4.97
CA ASP A 132 -13.53 4.19 -3.53
C ASP A 132 -12.48 3.37 -2.76
N ALA A 133 -12.07 2.22 -3.29
CA ALA A 133 -10.98 1.45 -2.70
C ALA A 133 -10.08 0.79 -3.73
N ILE A 134 -8.83 0.56 -3.34
CA ILE A 134 -7.90 -0.33 -4.02
C ILE A 134 -7.55 -1.51 -3.11
N VAL A 135 -7.23 -2.67 -3.70
CA VAL A 135 -6.80 -3.85 -2.94
C VAL A 135 -5.27 -3.93 -2.91
N ASN A 136 -4.74 -4.09 -1.72
CA ASN A 136 -3.34 -4.39 -1.45
C ASN A 136 -3.15 -5.90 -1.20
N ALA A 137 -2.29 -6.55 -1.99
CA ALA A 137 -1.82 -7.89 -1.70
C ALA A 137 -0.70 -7.82 -0.66
N ALA A 138 -1.09 -7.89 0.61
CA ALA A 138 -0.24 -7.72 1.77
C ALA A 138 0.41 -9.04 2.21
N ASN A 139 1.44 -8.95 3.05
CA ASN A 139 1.95 -10.07 3.84
C ASN A 139 1.14 -10.24 5.14
N SER A 140 1.34 -11.36 5.85
CA SER A 140 0.58 -11.69 7.08
C SER A 140 0.79 -10.70 8.23
N GLN A 141 1.91 -9.99 8.27
CA GLN A 141 2.17 -8.94 9.27
C GLN A 141 1.44 -7.63 8.95
N MET A 142 1.02 -7.43 7.69
CA MET A 142 0.36 -6.23 7.17
C MET A 142 1.15 -4.93 7.32
N LEU A 143 2.45 -5.01 7.63
CA LEU A 143 3.31 -3.84 7.84
C LEU A 143 3.97 -3.32 6.57
N GLY A 144 3.60 -3.83 5.42
CA GLY A 144 4.20 -3.49 4.13
C GLY A 144 5.50 -4.26 3.86
N CYS A 145 6.03 -4.07 2.66
CA CYS A 145 7.30 -4.67 2.26
C CYS A 145 8.47 -3.80 2.73
N PHE A 146 9.37 -4.37 3.56
CA PHE A 146 10.56 -3.70 4.07
C PHE A 146 11.78 -3.78 3.14
N CYS A 147 11.64 -4.38 1.96
CA CYS A 147 12.73 -4.43 0.99
C CYS A 147 12.88 -3.08 0.26
N PRO A 148 14.04 -2.41 0.34
CA PRO A 148 14.25 -1.11 -0.28
C PRO A 148 14.00 -1.14 -1.79
N ASN A 149 13.18 -0.21 -2.29
CA ASN A 149 12.86 -0.06 -3.72
C ASN A 149 12.29 -1.32 -4.39
N HIS A 150 11.70 -2.23 -3.63
CA HIS A 150 11.12 -3.45 -4.19
C HIS A 150 9.95 -3.13 -5.14
N GLY A 151 9.83 -3.95 -6.20
CA GLY A 151 8.83 -3.73 -7.25
C GLY A 151 7.43 -4.27 -6.96
N CYS A 152 7.15 -4.82 -5.75
CA CYS A 152 5.84 -5.35 -5.43
C CYS A 152 4.82 -4.25 -5.13
N ILE A 153 3.54 -4.61 -5.26
CA ILE A 153 2.42 -3.70 -5.03
C ILE A 153 2.36 -3.21 -3.58
N ASP A 154 2.63 -4.07 -2.61
CA ASP A 154 2.63 -3.73 -1.19
C ASP A 154 3.66 -2.63 -0.87
N ASN A 155 4.87 -2.71 -1.48
CA ASN A 155 5.87 -1.66 -1.39
C ASN A 155 5.38 -0.34 -2.01
N ALA A 156 4.76 -0.40 -3.20
CA ALA A 156 4.28 0.79 -3.90
C ALA A 156 3.14 1.48 -3.11
N ILE A 157 2.15 0.73 -2.66
CA ILE A 157 1.02 1.25 -1.88
C ILE A 157 1.50 1.90 -0.59
N HIS A 158 2.36 1.23 0.19
CA HIS A 158 2.91 1.81 1.42
C HIS A 158 3.78 3.04 1.16
N THR A 159 4.52 3.09 0.05
CA THR A 159 5.31 4.26 -0.34
C THR A 159 4.42 5.47 -0.62
N PHE A 160 3.43 5.33 -1.50
CA PHE A 160 2.63 6.44 -1.98
C PHE A 160 1.46 6.83 -1.05
N SER A 161 1.05 5.92 -0.17
CA SER A 161 0.11 6.26 0.92
C SER A 161 0.79 7.10 2.01
N GLY A 162 2.08 6.92 2.23
CA GLY A 162 2.85 7.58 3.29
C GLY A 162 3.03 6.74 4.55
N VAL A 163 3.84 7.24 5.50
CA VAL A 163 4.20 6.51 6.72
C VAL A 163 3.00 6.23 7.64
N GLN A 164 1.92 7.01 7.53
CA GLN A 164 0.68 6.85 8.29
C GLN A 164 0.03 5.48 8.04
N LEU A 165 0.14 4.94 6.81
CA LEU A 165 -0.44 3.65 6.49
C LEU A 165 0.18 2.53 7.34
N ARG A 166 1.51 2.49 7.43
CA ARG A 166 2.20 1.48 8.25
C ARG A 166 1.90 1.63 9.74
N LEU A 167 1.80 2.87 10.23
CA LEU A 167 1.39 3.15 11.60
C LEU A 167 -0.01 2.60 11.87
N LYS A 168 -0.97 2.84 10.96
CA LYS A 168 -2.34 2.34 11.08
C LYS A 168 -2.42 0.82 11.03
N CYS A 169 -1.69 0.20 10.12
CA CYS A 169 -1.59 -1.26 10.04
C CYS A 169 -1.00 -1.84 11.34
N ALA A 170 0.07 -1.25 11.88
CA ALA A 170 0.66 -1.69 13.14
C ALA A 170 -0.31 -1.60 14.32
N GLU A 171 -1.11 -0.51 14.41
CA GLU A 171 -2.16 -0.38 15.41
C GLU A 171 -3.19 -1.52 15.31
N ILE A 172 -3.66 -1.81 14.09
CA ILE A 172 -4.64 -2.87 13.84
C ILE A 172 -4.07 -4.23 14.24
N MET A 173 -2.84 -4.54 13.80
CA MET A 173 -2.21 -5.83 14.07
C MET A 173 -1.83 -6.00 15.54
N GLN A 174 -1.43 -4.93 16.23
CA GLN A 174 -1.19 -4.96 17.67
C GLN A 174 -2.47 -5.27 18.45
N LYS A 175 -3.61 -4.68 18.06
CA LYS A 175 -4.92 -4.99 18.66
C LYS A 175 -5.35 -6.42 18.38
N GLN A 176 -5.04 -6.94 17.20
CA GLN A 176 -5.34 -8.33 16.84
C GLN A 176 -4.47 -9.34 17.59
N GLY A 177 -3.21 -9.02 17.88
CA GLY A 177 -2.28 -9.84 18.66
C GLY A 177 -1.74 -11.10 17.94
N LYS A 178 -2.03 -11.25 16.64
CA LYS A 178 -1.55 -12.35 15.78
C LYS A 178 -1.46 -11.90 14.33
N ASP A 179 -0.71 -12.64 13.52
CA ASP A 179 -0.63 -12.44 12.07
C ASP A 179 -2.01 -12.56 11.41
N GLU A 180 -2.20 -11.87 10.29
CA GLU A 180 -3.41 -11.97 9.48
C GLU A 180 -3.47 -13.31 8.77
N GLU A 181 -4.67 -13.90 8.77
CA GLU A 181 -4.92 -15.19 8.11
C GLU A 181 -5.06 -15.01 6.60
N THR A 182 -4.49 -15.94 5.83
CA THR A 182 -4.67 -15.98 4.37
C THR A 182 -6.17 -16.06 4.02
N GLY A 183 -6.59 -15.25 3.05
CA GLY A 183 -7.97 -15.19 2.60
C GLY A 183 -8.85 -14.20 3.34
N LYS A 184 -8.34 -13.53 4.37
CA LYS A 184 -9.06 -12.47 5.10
C LYS A 184 -8.72 -11.08 4.55
N ALA A 185 -9.53 -10.10 4.92
CA ALA A 185 -9.31 -8.71 4.52
C ALA A 185 -9.48 -7.73 5.69
N LYS A 186 -8.76 -6.61 5.61
CA LYS A 186 -8.88 -5.45 6.50
C LYS A 186 -8.94 -4.16 5.69
N ILE A 187 -9.49 -3.12 6.27
CA ILE A 187 -9.62 -1.82 5.63
C ILE A 187 -8.87 -0.74 6.41
N THR A 188 -8.21 0.14 5.68
CA THR A 188 -7.57 1.36 6.22
C THR A 188 -7.92 2.56 5.36
N PRO A 189 -7.80 3.81 5.89
CA PRO A 189 -7.72 4.99 5.04
C PRO A 189 -6.57 4.88 4.05
N ALA A 190 -6.70 5.54 2.89
CA ALA A 190 -5.68 5.51 1.85
C ALA A 190 -4.65 6.66 1.94
N TYR A 191 -4.90 7.63 2.83
CA TYR A 191 -4.07 8.81 3.06
C TYR A 191 -3.79 9.62 1.77
N ASN A 192 -2.57 9.53 1.23
CA ASN A 192 -2.17 10.33 0.07
C ASN A 192 -2.58 9.76 -1.28
N LEU A 193 -3.09 8.52 -1.33
CA LEU A 193 -3.57 7.93 -2.57
C LEU A 193 -4.89 8.57 -3.03
N PRO A 194 -5.19 8.59 -4.35
CA PRO A 194 -6.41 9.20 -4.87
C PRO A 194 -7.68 8.42 -4.56
N CYS A 195 -7.57 7.18 -4.03
CA CYS A 195 -8.71 6.41 -3.51
C CYS A 195 -9.00 6.78 -2.04
N LYS A 196 -10.19 6.37 -1.53
CA LYS A 196 -10.59 6.65 -0.13
C LYS A 196 -10.02 5.63 0.85
N TYR A 197 -9.98 4.36 0.45
CA TYR A 197 -9.61 3.24 1.30
C TYR A 197 -8.64 2.28 0.61
N ILE A 198 -7.91 1.52 1.43
CA ILE A 198 -7.15 0.36 1.00
C ILE A 198 -7.74 -0.88 1.68
N LEU A 199 -8.06 -1.89 0.90
CA LEU A 199 -8.44 -3.22 1.37
C LEU A 199 -7.19 -4.09 1.33
N HIS A 200 -6.69 -4.48 2.49
CA HIS A 200 -5.51 -5.34 2.61
C HIS A 200 -5.95 -6.80 2.72
N THR A 201 -5.43 -7.67 1.88
CA THR A 201 -5.68 -9.11 1.95
C THR A 201 -4.39 -9.89 1.80
N VAL A 202 -4.29 -11.01 2.52
CA VAL A 202 -3.13 -11.91 2.46
C VAL A 202 -3.47 -13.06 1.53
N GLY A 203 -2.84 -13.09 0.37
CA GLY A 203 -3.03 -14.16 -0.60
C GLY A 203 -2.25 -15.43 -0.26
N PRO A 204 -2.59 -16.58 -0.86
CA PRO A 204 -1.84 -17.83 -0.72
C PRO A 204 -0.45 -17.72 -1.35
N ILE A 205 0.54 -18.36 -0.70
CA ILE A 205 1.90 -18.54 -1.22
C ILE A 205 1.99 -19.96 -1.79
N VAL A 206 2.24 -20.07 -3.10
CA VAL A 206 2.38 -21.38 -3.77
C VAL A 206 3.85 -21.81 -3.72
N THR A 207 4.13 -22.90 -3.00
CA THR A 207 5.48 -23.46 -2.82
C THR A 207 5.60 -24.86 -3.44
N GLY A 208 5.22 -25.01 -4.69
CA GLY A 208 5.22 -26.29 -5.39
C GLY A 208 4.05 -26.39 -6.36
N GLU A 209 3.39 -27.53 -6.42
CA GLU A 209 2.18 -27.68 -7.22
C GLU A 209 1.01 -26.93 -6.62
N LEU A 210 0.23 -26.27 -7.48
CA LEU A 210 -0.98 -25.55 -7.07
C LEU A 210 -2.04 -26.54 -6.55
N THR A 211 -2.56 -26.26 -5.35
CA THR A 211 -3.59 -27.09 -4.70
C THR A 211 -4.99 -26.47 -4.76
N ASP A 212 -6.02 -27.29 -4.59
CA ASP A 212 -7.41 -26.79 -4.44
C ASP A 212 -7.56 -25.85 -3.24
N ARG A 213 -6.79 -26.09 -2.17
CA ARG A 213 -6.73 -25.21 -0.99
C ARG A 213 -6.21 -23.83 -1.35
N ASP A 214 -5.16 -23.73 -2.15
CA ASP A 214 -4.61 -22.44 -2.60
C ASP A 214 -5.63 -21.69 -3.45
N CYS A 215 -6.33 -22.42 -4.34
CA CYS A 215 -7.41 -21.85 -5.14
C CYS A 215 -8.55 -21.31 -4.27
N GLU A 216 -8.96 -22.05 -3.24
CA GLU A 216 -10.03 -21.60 -2.34
C GLU A 216 -9.60 -20.43 -1.45
N LEU A 217 -8.36 -20.39 -1.00
CA LEU A 217 -7.79 -19.25 -0.28
C LEU A 217 -7.75 -18.00 -1.15
N LEU A 218 -7.41 -18.13 -2.44
CA LEU A 218 -7.46 -17.00 -3.36
C LEU A 218 -8.90 -16.51 -3.59
N ARG A 219 -9.88 -17.42 -3.76
CA ARG A 219 -11.32 -17.02 -3.79
C ARG A 219 -11.73 -16.29 -2.52
N SER A 220 -11.27 -16.77 -1.36
CA SER A 220 -11.55 -16.13 -0.08
C SER A 220 -11.03 -14.70 -0.02
N CYS A 221 -9.86 -14.38 -0.60
CA CYS A 221 -9.35 -13.01 -0.68
C CYS A 221 -10.33 -12.07 -1.41
N TYR A 222 -10.80 -12.48 -2.58
CA TYR A 222 -11.76 -11.67 -3.36
C TYR A 222 -13.09 -11.52 -2.63
N ARG A 223 -13.65 -12.61 -2.07
CA ARG A 223 -14.92 -12.56 -1.32
C ARG A 223 -14.80 -11.67 -0.08
N SER A 224 -13.72 -11.79 0.68
CA SER A 224 -13.50 -11.00 1.90
C SER A 224 -13.37 -9.50 1.59
N CYS A 225 -12.65 -9.14 0.53
CA CYS A 225 -12.56 -7.75 0.08
C CYS A 225 -13.91 -7.20 -0.37
N LEU A 226 -14.68 -7.95 -1.16
CA LEU A 226 -16.01 -7.53 -1.63
C LEU A 226 -16.99 -7.39 -0.47
N ALA A 227 -17.01 -8.35 0.46
CA ALA A 227 -17.87 -8.29 1.63
C ALA A 227 -17.57 -7.06 2.50
N LEU A 228 -16.28 -6.76 2.70
CA LEU A 228 -15.85 -5.59 3.45
C LEU A 228 -16.19 -4.29 2.71
N ALA A 229 -16.10 -4.29 1.39
CA ALA A 229 -16.50 -3.14 0.57
C ALA A 229 -18.02 -2.88 0.63
N ASP A 230 -18.85 -3.93 0.60
CA ASP A 230 -20.31 -3.80 0.76
C ASP A 230 -20.68 -3.35 2.19
N GLU A 231 -19.99 -3.86 3.23
CA GLU A 231 -20.16 -3.41 4.63
C GLU A 231 -19.90 -1.91 4.77
N TYR A 232 -18.85 -1.41 4.12
CA TYR A 232 -18.47 0.02 4.11
C TYR A 232 -19.24 0.83 3.05
N LYS A 233 -20.18 0.23 2.34
CA LYS A 233 -21.01 0.85 1.30
C LYS A 233 -20.18 1.55 0.21
N LEU A 234 -19.11 0.91 -0.22
CA LEU A 234 -18.26 1.41 -1.28
C LEU A 234 -18.93 1.17 -2.65
N ASN A 235 -18.74 2.10 -3.57
CA ASN A 235 -19.29 1.99 -4.93
C ASN A 235 -18.31 1.33 -5.90
N SER A 236 -17.02 1.34 -5.60
CA SER A 236 -16.00 0.79 -6.50
C SER A 236 -14.79 0.22 -5.75
N VAL A 237 -14.25 -0.89 -6.28
CA VAL A 237 -13.04 -1.55 -5.77
C VAL A 237 -12.15 -1.94 -6.94
N ALA A 238 -10.86 -1.58 -6.88
CA ALA A 238 -9.86 -2.04 -7.83
C ALA A 238 -9.01 -3.17 -7.23
N PHE A 239 -9.03 -4.32 -7.86
CA PHE A 239 -8.22 -5.48 -7.48
C PHE A 239 -6.93 -5.52 -8.27
N CYS A 240 -5.80 -5.68 -7.59
CA CYS A 240 -4.56 -6.13 -8.21
C CYS A 240 -4.58 -7.63 -8.48
N CYS A 241 -3.58 -8.14 -9.21
CA CYS A 241 -3.38 -9.57 -9.43
C CYS A 241 -2.86 -10.24 -8.15
N ILE A 242 -3.76 -10.61 -7.23
CA ILE A 242 -3.43 -11.16 -5.90
C ILE A 242 -2.61 -12.44 -6.07
N SER A 243 -1.52 -12.56 -5.32
CA SER A 243 -0.59 -13.72 -5.26
C SER A 243 0.20 -14.04 -6.53
N THR A 244 -0.04 -13.40 -7.68
CA THR A 244 0.60 -13.78 -8.96
C THR A 244 2.01 -13.23 -9.15
N GLY A 245 2.50 -12.40 -8.21
CA GLY A 245 3.88 -11.92 -8.18
C GLY A 245 4.75 -12.80 -7.28
N GLU A 246 5.18 -12.23 -6.15
CA GLU A 246 6.10 -12.85 -5.18
C GLU A 246 5.56 -14.14 -4.53
N PHE A 247 4.26 -14.38 -4.59
CA PHE A 247 3.61 -15.57 -4.01
C PHE A 247 3.42 -16.69 -5.04
N HIS A 248 3.89 -16.51 -6.29
CA HIS A 248 4.01 -17.52 -7.34
C HIS A 248 2.71 -18.24 -7.73
N PHE A 249 1.55 -17.64 -7.48
CA PHE A 249 0.30 -18.19 -7.99
C PHE A 249 0.25 -18.05 -9.52
N PRO A 250 -0.09 -19.12 -10.29
CA PRO A 250 -0.10 -19.06 -11.75
C PRO A 250 -1.07 -17.98 -12.27
N ASN A 251 -0.60 -17.05 -13.09
CA ASN A 251 -1.34 -15.85 -13.54
C ASN A 251 -2.66 -16.20 -14.21
N ASP A 252 -2.66 -17.19 -15.12
CA ASP A 252 -3.86 -17.65 -15.82
C ASP A 252 -4.94 -18.15 -14.84
N LYS A 253 -4.54 -19.05 -13.92
CA LYS A 253 -5.45 -19.58 -12.90
C LYS A 253 -5.94 -18.49 -11.94
N GLY A 254 -5.05 -17.58 -11.57
CA GLY A 254 -5.37 -16.43 -10.70
C GLY A 254 -6.42 -15.52 -11.34
N ALA A 255 -6.26 -15.15 -12.59
CA ALA A 255 -7.21 -14.33 -13.34
C ALA A 255 -8.58 -15.01 -13.47
N LYS A 256 -8.60 -16.29 -13.82
CA LYS A 256 -9.84 -17.08 -13.91
C LYS A 256 -10.59 -17.09 -12.58
N ILE A 257 -9.90 -17.41 -11.47
CA ILE A 257 -10.47 -17.42 -10.12
C ILE A 257 -10.99 -16.04 -9.73
N ALA A 258 -10.26 -14.97 -10.03
CA ALA A 258 -10.68 -13.60 -9.74
C ALA A 258 -12.01 -13.26 -10.42
N ILE A 259 -12.10 -13.50 -11.73
CA ILE A 259 -13.28 -13.17 -12.55
C ILE A 259 -14.49 -14.01 -12.13
N GLU A 260 -14.32 -15.33 -11.96
CA GLU A 260 -15.37 -16.23 -11.51
C GLU A 260 -15.90 -15.83 -10.13
N THR A 261 -14.99 -15.59 -9.17
CA THR A 261 -15.37 -15.25 -7.78
C THR A 261 -16.11 -13.92 -7.70
N VAL A 262 -15.67 -12.90 -8.43
CA VAL A 262 -16.36 -11.60 -8.50
C VAL A 262 -17.75 -11.77 -9.12
N GLY A 263 -17.86 -12.52 -10.22
CA GLY A 263 -19.15 -12.79 -10.88
C GLY A 263 -20.12 -13.54 -9.97
N GLU A 264 -19.67 -14.60 -9.30
CA GLU A 264 -20.46 -15.37 -8.34
C GLU A 264 -20.91 -14.50 -7.16
N TYR A 265 -20.00 -13.72 -6.59
CA TYR A 265 -20.30 -12.83 -5.47
C TYR A 265 -21.41 -11.83 -5.84
N LYS A 266 -21.25 -11.11 -6.96
CA LYS A 266 -22.26 -10.15 -7.45
C LYS A 266 -23.62 -10.80 -7.70
N LYS A 267 -23.64 -12.02 -8.26
CA LYS A 267 -24.88 -12.77 -8.50
C LYS A 267 -25.55 -13.20 -7.20
N LEU A 268 -24.80 -13.68 -6.22
CA LEU A 268 -25.35 -14.18 -4.94
C LEU A 268 -25.85 -13.05 -4.04
N THR A 269 -25.12 -11.92 -3.99
CA THR A 269 -25.44 -10.81 -3.08
C THR A 269 -26.26 -9.70 -3.74
N ASN A 270 -26.42 -9.74 -5.07
CA ASN A 270 -26.97 -8.63 -5.88
C ASN A 270 -26.20 -7.30 -5.69
N SER A 271 -24.93 -7.36 -5.32
CA SER A 271 -24.07 -6.20 -5.14
C SER A 271 -23.89 -5.42 -6.45
N LYS A 272 -24.00 -4.10 -6.37
CA LYS A 272 -23.83 -3.15 -7.49
C LYS A 272 -22.45 -2.51 -7.51
N ILE A 273 -21.54 -3.03 -6.71
CA ILE A 273 -20.17 -2.51 -6.65
C ILE A 273 -19.51 -2.62 -8.03
N LYS A 274 -18.89 -1.52 -8.47
CA LYS A 274 -18.05 -1.50 -9.67
C LYS A 274 -16.71 -2.16 -9.35
N VAL A 275 -16.31 -3.17 -10.10
CA VAL A 275 -15.05 -3.87 -9.90
C VAL A 275 -14.11 -3.58 -11.04
N ILE A 276 -12.91 -3.10 -10.71
CA ILE A 276 -11.83 -2.87 -11.66
C ILE A 276 -10.78 -3.97 -11.44
N PHE A 277 -10.55 -4.80 -12.44
CA PHE A 277 -9.37 -5.64 -12.49
C PHE A 277 -8.21 -4.78 -12.96
N ASN A 278 -7.34 -4.40 -12.04
CA ASN A 278 -6.14 -3.65 -12.34
C ASN A 278 -4.99 -4.60 -12.63
N VAL A 279 -4.39 -4.45 -13.77
CA VAL A 279 -3.21 -5.20 -14.20
C VAL A 279 -2.07 -4.23 -14.48
N PHE A 280 -0.83 -4.68 -14.30
CA PHE A 280 0.35 -3.85 -14.56
C PHE A 280 1.12 -4.31 -15.80
N LYS A 281 1.23 -5.62 -16.00
CA LYS A 281 1.96 -6.22 -17.12
C LYS A 281 1.03 -6.48 -18.30
N ASN A 282 1.56 -6.38 -19.53
CA ASN A 282 0.83 -6.74 -20.76
C ASN A 282 0.34 -8.19 -20.75
N SER A 283 1.18 -9.12 -20.24
CA SER A 283 0.79 -10.54 -20.13
C SER A 283 -0.48 -10.73 -19.31
N ASP A 284 -0.60 -10.01 -18.18
CA ASP A 284 -1.79 -10.10 -17.33
C ASP A 284 -3.00 -9.45 -18.01
N TYR A 285 -2.78 -8.34 -18.73
CA TYR A 285 -3.85 -7.68 -19.49
C TYR A 285 -4.46 -8.62 -20.54
N GLU A 286 -3.63 -9.33 -21.32
CA GLU A 286 -4.13 -10.26 -22.33
C GLU A 286 -4.89 -11.43 -21.70
N ILE A 287 -4.41 -12.00 -20.59
CA ILE A 287 -5.10 -13.07 -19.85
C ILE A 287 -6.48 -12.60 -19.38
N TYR A 288 -6.56 -11.43 -18.71
CA TYR A 288 -7.84 -10.91 -18.22
C TYR A 288 -8.79 -10.57 -19.37
N ARG A 289 -8.28 -10.00 -20.47
CA ARG A 289 -9.07 -9.68 -21.66
C ARG A 289 -9.68 -10.94 -22.30
N GLU A 290 -8.91 -12.04 -22.38
CA GLU A 290 -9.41 -13.31 -22.92
C GLU A 290 -10.59 -13.86 -22.09
N TYR A 291 -10.49 -13.84 -20.78
CA TYR A 291 -11.57 -14.34 -19.89
C TYR A 291 -12.76 -13.39 -19.78
N LEU A 292 -12.55 -12.10 -19.95
CA LEU A 292 -13.64 -11.12 -19.89
C LEU A 292 -14.39 -10.97 -21.22
N GLY A 293 -13.80 -11.35 -22.33
CA GLY A 293 -14.45 -11.40 -23.64
C GLY A 293 -14.41 -10.10 -24.36
#